data_6695201545b35244da47550c5e06b2cd
#
_entry.id   6695201545b35244da47550c5e06b2cd
#
_cell.length_a   1.000
_cell.length_b   1.000
_cell.length_c   1.000
_cell.angle_alpha   90.00
_cell.angle_beta   90.00
_cell.angle_gamma   90.00
#
_symmetry.space_group_name_H-M   'P 1'
#
loop_
_entity.id
_entity.type
_entity.pdbx_description
1 polymer ?
#
loop_
_entity_poly.entity_id
_entity_poly.type
_entity_poly.pdbx_seq_one_letter_code
_entity_poly.pdbx_strand_id
1 'polypeptide(L)'
;DDMYYGDRDVNYDSKEADELSYNTFMQGEYDENDFNQGWTMCYKGIYQASVFIANIYRNTEMTEKERLDFKGQARFVRAYFYWLLLRRYGPVPIMPDEGVDYTLSYEQIATPRSSYEEVANYISREMVQAAKEIQYTRRDGENIARPTKGACLATRALALAFAASPLANGNTDAYAKQLVDDKGRTLLNTDYQEEKWARAAAACKDVMQLGVYDLYHASFSTTDAAGDPATIVPADSTCQFAQSDWPTGWKNIDPFKSYRVLFNGDVAPEDNPELIFSRIDQNATRINHSMMSFARHSMPRDFGGWNTHGLTQKMVDAYYMNDGTDCPGKDSELNGGNGAERLKGFTTARDYRRGKYKPLAANVSLQYANREPRFYASVGYNGSVWEYLGDPENTHHNRQTFYYRGSGNGYNNSQFYLRTGISVKKYVNPTDVPDREDYKNIKNRAEPAIRYADILLLYAEALNELDGTYTIPSWDESTTYNVRRDIAEIQKGIHPIRIRGGVPDYSTDVYANKDLLRAKIKRERMIEFMGEGKRYFDLRRWKDAPRELNQRIYGCNVMMDANHAAEFQQVIPINNLRSTFSDKMYFWPIRHSELKHNSRLTQNPGWTYND
;
A
#
# COMPACT_ATOMS: atom_id res chain seq x y z
N ASP A 1 0.54 -2.65 9.38
CA ASP A 1 0.89 -3.44 8.22
C ASP A 1 1.41 -4.81 8.67
N ASP A 2 1.18 -5.84 7.89
CA ASP A 2 1.70 -7.20 8.17
C ASP A 2 3.12 -7.41 7.59
N MET A 3 3.75 -6.34 7.18
CA MET A 3 5.16 -6.22 6.91
C MET A 3 5.82 -5.43 8.04
N TYR A 4 6.96 -5.89 8.52
CA TYR A 4 7.72 -5.19 9.54
C TYR A 4 9.12 -4.84 9.03
N TYR A 5 9.66 -3.76 9.55
CA TYR A 5 11.07 -3.45 9.47
C TYR A 5 11.77 -4.19 10.59
N GLY A 6 12.78 -4.98 10.27
CA GLY A 6 13.52 -5.76 11.25
C GLY A 6 14.09 -4.85 12.31
N ASP A 7 13.74 -5.22 13.53
CA ASP A 7 14.03 -4.51 14.75
C ASP A 7 15.39 -3.86 14.78
N ARG A 8 15.37 -2.58 14.86
CA ARG A 8 16.43 -1.84 15.46
C ARG A 8 16.04 -1.54 16.91
N ASP A 9 16.40 -2.44 17.82
CA ASP A 9 16.86 -2.02 19.14
C ASP A 9 18.18 -1.23 19.03
N VAL A 10 18.49 -0.78 17.86
CA VAL A 10 19.64 0.06 17.62
C VAL A 10 19.13 1.46 17.62
N ASN A 11 19.47 2.19 18.67
CA ASN A 11 19.70 3.61 18.57
C ASN A 11 20.53 3.88 17.32
N TYR A 12 19.86 4.01 16.18
CA TYR A 12 20.46 4.75 15.12
C TYR A 12 20.55 6.17 15.65
N ASP A 13 21.78 6.57 15.85
CA ASP A 13 22.17 7.92 16.18
C ASP A 13 21.92 8.83 14.95
N SER A 14 20.84 8.55 14.22
CA SER A 14 20.32 9.42 13.20
C SER A 14 19.43 10.42 13.93
N LYS A 15 19.91 11.62 14.01
CA LYS A 15 19.15 12.82 14.39
C LYS A 15 17.97 13.09 13.43
N GLU A 16 17.60 12.16 12.58
CA GLU A 16 16.44 12.15 11.72
C GLU A 16 15.33 11.36 12.43
N ALA A 17 14.49 12.10 13.12
CA ALA A 17 13.45 11.67 14.05
C ALA A 17 12.29 10.85 13.42
N ASP A 18 12.46 10.28 12.24
CA ASP A 18 11.37 9.63 11.49
C ASP A 18 11.46 8.09 11.47
N GLU A 19 12.45 7.49 12.12
CA GLU A 19 12.61 6.04 12.18
C GLU A 19 12.24 5.46 13.54
N LEU A 20 10.93 5.46 13.83
CA LEU A 20 10.42 4.70 14.96
C LEU A 20 10.67 3.20 14.74
N SER A 21 11.09 2.48 15.79
CA SER A 21 11.13 1.03 15.70
C SER A 21 9.71 0.49 15.41
N TYR A 22 9.63 -0.68 14.77
CA TYR A 22 8.34 -1.33 14.52
C TYR A 22 7.50 -1.43 15.79
N ASN A 23 8.09 -1.89 16.89
CA ASN A 23 7.37 -2.08 18.15
C ASN A 23 6.87 -0.75 18.72
N THR A 24 7.71 0.27 18.79
CA THR A 24 7.33 1.60 19.26
C THR A 24 6.15 2.15 18.46
N PHE A 25 6.22 2.08 17.14
CA PHE A 25 5.16 2.54 16.25
C PHE A 25 3.88 1.72 16.40
N MET A 26 3.99 0.39 16.39
CA MET A 26 2.84 -0.52 16.43
C MET A 26 2.20 -0.63 17.82
N GLN A 27 2.87 -0.19 18.88
CA GLN A 27 2.31 -0.10 20.24
C GLN A 27 1.78 1.30 20.58
N GLY A 28 1.93 2.26 19.68
CA GLY A 28 1.55 3.66 19.92
C GLY A 28 2.39 4.32 21.01
N GLU A 29 3.63 3.86 21.19
CA GLU A 29 4.63 4.40 22.11
C GLU A 29 5.43 5.53 21.47
N TYR A 30 4.72 6.43 20.81
CA TYR A 30 5.26 7.63 20.16
C TYR A 30 4.49 8.86 20.63
N ASP A 31 5.07 10.01 20.43
CA ASP A 31 4.45 11.30 20.75
C ASP A 31 4.44 12.25 19.54
N GLU A 32 4.01 13.48 19.75
CA GLU A 32 3.91 14.48 18.69
C GLU A 32 5.27 14.91 18.12
N ASN A 33 6.38 14.63 18.79
CA ASN A 33 7.72 14.99 18.31
C ASN A 33 8.24 13.98 17.27
N ASP A 34 7.77 12.74 17.33
CA ASP A 34 8.14 11.69 16.39
C ASP A 34 7.60 11.93 14.96
N PHE A 35 6.53 12.72 14.83
CA PHE A 35 5.91 13.06 13.53
C PHE A 35 6.12 14.51 13.09
N ASN A 36 7.21 15.07 13.48
CA ASN A 36 7.57 16.46 13.49
C ASN A 36 7.44 17.17 12.14
N GLN A 37 7.74 16.48 11.05
CA GLN A 37 7.89 17.11 9.74
C GLN A 37 6.62 17.06 8.89
N GLY A 38 5.75 16.08 9.09
CA GLY A 38 4.60 15.85 8.22
C GLY A 38 3.60 17.02 8.21
N TRP A 39 3.25 17.54 9.37
CA TRP A 39 2.33 18.68 9.52
C TRP A 39 2.92 19.96 8.92
N THR A 40 4.08 20.35 9.43
CA THR A 40 4.74 21.61 9.03
C THR A 40 5.08 21.61 7.54
N MET A 41 5.58 20.49 7.01
CA MET A 41 5.90 20.35 5.59
C MET A 41 4.66 20.50 4.72
N CYS A 42 3.55 19.87 5.07
CA CYS A 42 2.31 19.97 4.31
C CYS A 42 1.77 21.40 4.31
N TYR A 43 1.71 22.08 5.46
CA TYR A 43 1.21 23.46 5.52
C TYR A 43 2.13 24.45 4.83
N LYS A 44 3.46 24.28 4.88
CA LYS A 44 4.39 25.05 4.05
C LYS A 44 4.10 24.87 2.55
N GLY A 45 3.91 23.62 2.12
CA GLY A 45 3.57 23.35 0.72
C GLY A 45 2.21 23.92 0.30
N ILE A 46 1.20 23.84 1.18
CA ILE A 46 -0.13 24.45 0.95
C ILE A 46 0.01 25.95 0.75
N TYR A 47 0.77 26.63 1.63
CA TYR A 47 1.02 28.06 1.51
C TYR A 47 1.74 28.41 0.21
N GLN A 48 2.84 27.74 -0.11
CA GLN A 48 3.59 28.00 -1.33
C GLN A 48 2.74 27.79 -2.59
N ALA A 49 1.92 26.74 -2.60
CA ALA A 49 0.99 26.49 -3.70
C ALA A 49 -0.07 27.59 -3.81
N SER A 50 -0.62 28.08 -2.70
CA SER A 50 -1.59 29.17 -2.67
C SER A 50 -0.99 30.46 -3.23
N VAL A 51 0.22 30.83 -2.79
CA VAL A 51 0.95 32.00 -3.31
C VAL A 51 1.23 31.85 -4.81
N PHE A 52 1.63 30.67 -5.25
CA PHE A 52 1.88 30.42 -6.67
C PHE A 52 0.59 30.57 -7.50
N ILE A 53 -0.50 29.95 -7.08
CA ILE A 53 -1.81 30.04 -7.76
C ILE A 53 -2.27 31.48 -7.88
N ALA A 54 -2.10 32.28 -6.81
CA ALA A 54 -2.51 33.69 -6.79
C ALA A 54 -1.66 34.60 -7.69
N ASN A 55 -0.43 34.18 -8.04
CA ASN A 55 0.53 35.06 -8.74
C ASN A 55 0.91 34.57 -10.15
N ILE A 56 0.57 33.36 -10.57
CA ILE A 56 1.02 32.78 -11.87
C ILE A 56 0.56 33.63 -13.06
N TYR A 57 -0.55 34.34 -12.93
CA TYR A 57 -1.07 35.26 -13.96
C TYR A 57 -0.12 36.41 -14.32
N ARG A 58 0.82 36.74 -13.39
CA ARG A 58 1.82 37.81 -13.60
C ARG A 58 2.94 37.37 -14.55
N ASN A 59 3.07 36.05 -14.81
CA ASN A 59 4.06 35.57 -15.76
C ASN A 59 3.60 35.85 -17.19
N THR A 60 4.38 36.66 -17.90
CA THR A 60 4.10 37.07 -19.29
C THR A 60 4.88 36.27 -20.33
N GLU A 61 5.84 35.43 -19.91
CA GLU A 61 6.67 34.63 -20.80
C GLU A 61 5.99 33.33 -21.21
N MET A 62 5.12 32.79 -20.33
CA MET A 62 4.36 31.58 -20.58
C MET A 62 3.11 31.85 -21.42
N THR A 63 2.74 30.89 -22.25
CA THR A 63 1.42 30.88 -22.89
C THR A 63 0.30 30.71 -21.86
N GLU A 64 -0.92 31.07 -22.20
CA GLU A 64 -2.08 30.84 -21.32
C GLU A 64 -2.25 29.37 -20.97
N LYS A 65 -2.05 28.47 -21.94
CA LYS A 65 -2.13 27.04 -21.75
C LYS A 65 -1.10 26.52 -20.74
N GLU A 66 0.13 27.00 -20.81
CA GLU A 66 1.18 26.65 -19.85
C GLU A 66 0.86 27.20 -18.45
N ARG A 67 0.40 28.45 -18.35
CA ARG A 67 -0.02 29.03 -17.07
C ARG A 67 -1.15 28.21 -16.43
N LEU A 68 -2.14 27.78 -17.21
CA LEU A 68 -3.22 26.93 -16.72
C LEU A 68 -2.70 25.57 -16.24
N ASP A 69 -1.81 24.93 -17.00
CA ASP A 69 -1.24 23.63 -16.61
C ASP A 69 -0.44 23.74 -15.29
N PHE A 70 0.43 24.74 -15.16
CA PHE A 70 1.18 24.96 -13.91
C PHE A 70 0.27 25.34 -12.74
N LYS A 71 -0.77 26.15 -12.98
CA LYS A 71 -1.77 26.47 -11.97
C LYS A 71 -2.49 25.22 -11.46
N GLY A 72 -2.92 24.36 -12.39
CA GLY A 72 -3.56 23.09 -12.06
C GLY A 72 -2.64 22.16 -11.27
N GLN A 73 -1.35 22.10 -11.62
CA GLN A 73 -0.36 21.33 -10.86
C GLN A 73 -0.18 21.87 -9.43
N ALA A 74 -0.08 23.18 -9.27
CA ALA A 74 0.02 23.79 -7.94
C ALA A 74 -1.26 23.55 -7.10
N ARG A 75 -2.44 23.60 -7.74
CA ARG A 75 -3.72 23.24 -7.10
C ARG A 75 -3.76 21.77 -6.69
N PHE A 76 -3.28 20.88 -7.53
CA PHE A 76 -3.12 19.46 -7.17
C PHE A 76 -2.22 19.31 -5.95
N VAL A 77 -1.04 19.92 -5.94
CA VAL A 77 -0.09 19.83 -4.83
C VAL A 77 -0.74 20.30 -3.52
N ARG A 78 -1.44 21.45 -3.54
CA ARG A 78 -2.18 21.97 -2.39
C ARG A 78 -3.20 20.98 -1.86
N ALA A 79 -4.06 20.46 -2.71
CA ALA A 79 -5.09 19.51 -2.32
C ALA A 79 -4.52 18.13 -1.93
N TYR A 80 -3.42 17.73 -2.55
CA TYR A 80 -2.72 16.49 -2.20
C TYR A 80 -2.07 16.56 -0.81
N PHE A 81 -1.55 17.71 -0.41
CA PHE A 81 -1.07 17.90 0.96
C PHE A 81 -2.22 17.84 1.98
N TYR A 82 -3.40 18.39 1.66
CA TYR A 82 -4.59 18.17 2.51
C TYR A 82 -4.99 16.71 2.57
N TRP A 83 -4.88 15.94 1.49
CA TRP A 83 -5.10 14.50 1.50
C TRP A 83 -4.10 13.78 2.43
N LEU A 84 -2.82 14.13 2.39
CA LEU A 84 -1.81 13.56 3.29
C LEU A 84 -2.09 13.91 4.75
N LEU A 85 -2.52 15.13 5.04
CA LEU A 85 -2.93 15.56 6.38
C LEU A 85 -4.18 14.81 6.85
N LEU A 86 -5.23 14.74 6.02
CA LEU A 86 -6.51 14.13 6.36
C LEU A 86 -6.36 12.66 6.77
N ARG A 87 -5.62 11.88 6.02
CA ARG A 87 -5.45 10.46 6.32
C ARG A 87 -4.58 10.17 7.55
N ARG A 88 -3.71 11.12 7.95
CA ARG A 88 -2.78 10.98 9.08
C ARG A 88 -3.31 11.62 10.35
N TYR A 89 -3.71 12.87 10.26
CA TYR A 89 -4.13 13.70 11.40
C TYR A 89 -5.65 13.80 11.54
N GLY A 90 -6.41 13.30 10.56
CA GLY A 90 -7.87 13.43 10.51
C GLY A 90 -8.33 14.83 10.13
N PRO A 91 -9.36 15.35 10.77
CA PRO A 91 -9.81 16.72 10.60
C PRO A 91 -8.69 17.74 10.82
N VAL A 92 -8.54 18.70 9.91
CA VAL A 92 -7.47 19.73 9.94
C VAL A 92 -8.00 21.09 9.52
N PRO A 93 -7.34 22.19 9.89
CA PRO A 93 -7.71 23.52 9.39
C PRO A 93 -7.58 23.62 7.87
N ILE A 94 -8.60 24.16 7.21
CA ILE A 94 -8.52 24.61 5.81
C ILE A 94 -8.11 26.07 5.82
N MET A 95 -6.92 26.35 5.29
CA MET A 95 -6.37 27.69 5.21
C MET A 95 -7.00 28.48 4.05
N PRO A 96 -7.03 29.81 4.12
CA PRO A 96 -7.50 30.64 3.01
C PRO A 96 -6.78 30.34 1.70
N ASP A 97 -7.53 30.34 0.59
CA ASP A 97 -7.01 29.98 -0.74
C ASP A 97 -5.98 30.99 -1.27
N GLU A 98 -6.09 32.23 -0.88
CA GLU A 98 -5.17 33.35 -1.22
C GLU A 98 -3.88 33.33 -0.40
N GLY A 99 -3.81 32.47 0.60
CA GLY A 99 -2.73 32.39 1.56
C GLY A 99 -3.00 33.17 2.84
N VAL A 100 -2.05 33.18 3.75
CA VAL A 100 -2.15 33.83 5.07
C VAL A 100 -1.29 35.09 5.09
N ASP A 101 -1.83 36.20 5.60
CA ASP A 101 -1.07 37.40 5.87
C ASP A 101 -0.29 37.23 7.19
N TYR A 102 1.02 36.98 7.09
CA TYR A 102 1.91 36.81 8.25
C TYR A 102 2.23 38.10 9.02
N THR A 103 1.72 39.22 8.59
CA THR A 103 1.82 40.47 9.37
C THR A 103 0.79 40.53 10.50
N LEU A 104 -0.21 39.65 10.45
CA LEU A 104 -1.25 39.54 11.47
C LEU A 104 -0.76 38.74 12.69
N SER A 105 -1.38 39.00 13.84
CA SER A 105 -1.09 38.22 15.05
C SER A 105 -1.56 36.77 14.93
N TYR A 106 -0.99 35.88 15.73
CA TYR A 106 -1.42 34.47 15.78
C TYR A 106 -2.92 34.32 16.07
N GLU A 107 -3.49 35.17 16.90
CA GLU A 107 -4.93 35.16 17.20
C GLU A 107 -5.79 35.51 15.98
N GLN A 108 -5.33 36.44 15.15
CA GLN A 108 -6.06 36.86 13.93
C GLN A 108 -6.01 35.81 12.82
N ILE A 109 -4.93 35.04 12.73
CA ILE A 109 -4.79 33.98 11.73
C ILE A 109 -5.22 32.61 12.24
N ALA A 110 -5.54 32.49 13.54
CA ALA A 110 -5.96 31.24 14.16
C ALA A 110 -7.19 30.65 13.46
N THR A 111 -7.03 29.48 12.87
CA THR A 111 -8.06 28.78 12.11
C THR A 111 -8.45 27.49 12.82
N PRO A 112 -9.76 27.26 13.11
CA PRO A 112 -10.21 26.01 13.74
C PRO A 112 -10.07 24.84 12.79
N ARG A 113 -10.15 23.63 13.34
CA ARG A 113 -10.24 22.42 12.54
C ARG A 113 -11.56 22.37 11.77
N SER A 114 -11.48 22.03 10.48
CA SER A 114 -12.63 21.66 9.67
C SER A 114 -12.95 20.19 9.92
N SER A 115 -14.23 19.80 9.76
CA SER A 115 -14.61 18.40 9.88
C SER A 115 -13.96 17.53 8.81
N TYR A 116 -13.92 16.21 9.04
CA TYR A 116 -13.37 15.26 8.06
C TYR A 116 -14.05 15.40 6.70
N GLU A 117 -15.36 15.57 6.71
CA GLU A 117 -16.16 15.76 5.50
C GLU A 117 -15.87 17.09 4.81
N GLU A 118 -15.75 18.19 5.57
CA GLU A 118 -15.40 19.50 5.00
C GLU A 118 -14.04 19.45 4.29
N VAL A 119 -13.03 18.78 4.90
CA VAL A 119 -11.71 18.64 4.27
C VAL A 119 -11.78 17.73 3.03
N ALA A 120 -12.49 16.61 3.09
CA ALA A 120 -12.66 15.71 1.95
C ALA A 120 -13.39 16.39 0.77
N ASN A 121 -14.41 17.19 1.07
CA ASN A 121 -15.13 17.97 0.06
C ASN A 121 -14.27 19.10 -0.53
N TYR A 122 -13.42 19.75 0.28
CA TYR A 122 -12.44 20.71 -0.21
C TYR A 122 -11.46 20.03 -1.18
N ILE A 123 -10.87 18.89 -0.79
CA ILE A 123 -9.99 18.12 -1.67
C ILE A 123 -10.70 17.75 -2.98
N SER A 124 -11.93 17.25 -2.88
CA SER A 124 -12.73 16.86 -4.06
C SER A 124 -12.92 18.02 -5.03
N ARG A 125 -13.34 19.19 -4.54
CA ARG A 125 -13.54 20.40 -5.36
C ARG A 125 -12.25 20.88 -6.00
N GLU A 126 -11.17 20.96 -5.22
CA GLU A 126 -9.87 21.42 -5.71
C GLU A 126 -9.28 20.45 -6.74
N MET A 127 -9.46 19.15 -6.57
CA MET A 127 -9.00 18.16 -7.54
C MET A 127 -9.79 18.21 -8.85
N VAL A 128 -11.10 18.48 -8.80
CA VAL A 128 -11.90 18.72 -10.02
C VAL A 128 -11.39 19.97 -10.75
N GLN A 129 -11.15 21.05 -10.03
CA GLN A 129 -10.64 22.27 -10.65
C GLN A 129 -9.22 22.06 -11.22
N ALA A 130 -8.34 21.36 -10.49
CA ALA A 130 -7.03 21.01 -11.00
C ALA A 130 -7.09 20.14 -12.27
N ALA A 131 -8.01 19.17 -12.33
CA ALA A 131 -8.22 18.34 -13.52
C ALA A 131 -8.71 19.15 -14.75
N LYS A 132 -9.49 20.22 -14.52
CA LYS A 132 -9.90 21.15 -15.59
C LYS A 132 -8.73 21.99 -16.11
N GLU A 133 -7.82 22.39 -15.23
CA GLU A 133 -6.67 23.25 -15.54
C GLU A 133 -5.50 22.47 -16.15
N ILE A 134 -5.18 21.25 -15.66
CA ILE A 134 -4.10 20.41 -16.16
C ILE A 134 -4.39 19.94 -17.60
N GLN A 135 -3.38 20.06 -18.47
CA GLN A 135 -3.52 19.75 -19.90
C GLN A 135 -3.21 18.27 -20.24
N TYR A 136 -2.63 17.52 -19.33
CA TYR A 136 -2.07 16.19 -19.61
C TYR A 136 -2.84 15.08 -18.91
N THR A 137 -3.10 14.01 -19.65
CA THR A 137 -3.64 12.74 -19.11
C THR A 137 -2.53 11.75 -18.77
N ARG A 138 -1.38 11.84 -19.48
CA ARG A 138 -0.15 11.08 -19.25
C ARG A 138 1.05 12.02 -19.34
N ARG A 139 2.16 11.65 -18.70
CA ARG A 139 3.45 12.35 -18.77
C ARG A 139 4.52 11.42 -19.34
N ASP A 140 5.53 12.00 -19.96
CA ASP A 140 6.77 11.31 -20.36
C ASP A 140 7.67 11.03 -19.15
N GLY A 141 8.75 10.26 -19.34
CA GLY A 141 9.65 9.84 -18.27
C GLY A 141 10.28 10.98 -17.50
N GLU A 142 10.59 12.11 -18.15
CA GLU A 142 11.19 13.28 -17.48
C GLU A 142 10.17 14.01 -16.59
N ASN A 143 8.88 13.90 -16.89
CA ASN A 143 7.80 14.58 -16.21
C ASN A 143 6.90 13.65 -15.38
N ILE A 144 7.29 12.39 -15.20
CA ILE A 144 6.43 11.34 -14.62
C ILE A 144 5.94 11.65 -13.19
N ALA A 145 6.68 12.42 -12.41
CA ALA A 145 6.29 12.84 -11.07
C ALA A 145 5.31 14.04 -11.07
N ARG A 146 5.08 14.67 -12.22
CA ARG A 146 4.13 15.78 -12.34
C ARG A 146 2.70 15.25 -12.43
N PRO A 147 1.74 15.87 -11.74
CA PRO A 147 0.37 15.37 -11.73
C PRO A 147 -0.30 15.45 -13.11
N THR A 148 -1.25 14.57 -13.31
CA THR A 148 -2.11 14.47 -14.49
C THR A 148 -3.58 14.65 -14.09
N LYS A 149 -4.47 14.74 -15.07
CA LYS A 149 -5.93 14.70 -14.83
C LYS A 149 -6.32 13.46 -14.02
N GLY A 150 -5.74 12.31 -14.36
CA GLY A 150 -5.99 11.06 -13.64
C GLY A 150 -5.50 11.08 -12.20
N ALA A 151 -4.35 11.69 -11.92
CA ALA A 151 -3.85 11.86 -10.55
C ALA A 151 -4.81 12.71 -9.69
N CYS A 152 -5.38 13.77 -10.27
CA CYS A 152 -6.40 14.59 -9.61
C CYS A 152 -7.65 13.77 -9.27
N LEU A 153 -8.23 13.10 -10.26
CA LEU A 153 -9.47 12.35 -10.10
C LEU A 153 -9.29 11.15 -9.18
N ALA A 154 -8.14 10.48 -9.24
CA ALA A 154 -7.82 9.38 -8.34
C ALA A 154 -7.65 9.85 -6.88
N THR A 155 -6.98 10.97 -6.63
CA THR A 155 -6.88 11.55 -5.28
C THR A 155 -8.25 11.96 -4.74
N ARG A 156 -9.12 12.52 -5.59
CA ARG A 156 -10.52 12.79 -5.27
C ARG A 156 -11.25 11.51 -4.83
N ALA A 157 -11.11 10.43 -5.60
CA ALA A 157 -11.75 9.15 -5.29
C ALA A 157 -11.29 8.59 -3.94
N LEU A 158 -9.97 8.65 -3.65
CA LEU A 158 -9.41 8.26 -2.37
C LEU A 158 -10.00 9.07 -1.21
N ALA A 159 -10.03 10.39 -1.30
CA ALA A 159 -10.54 11.26 -0.25
C ALA A 159 -12.03 11.00 0.03
N LEU A 160 -12.85 10.83 -1.02
CA LEU A 160 -14.27 10.53 -0.88
C LEU A 160 -14.53 9.12 -0.31
N ALA A 161 -13.75 8.11 -0.70
CA ALA A 161 -13.86 6.76 -0.15
C ALA A 161 -13.50 6.72 1.35
N PHE A 162 -12.48 7.46 1.76
CA PHE A 162 -12.12 7.59 3.17
C PHE A 162 -13.21 8.31 3.97
N ALA A 163 -13.80 9.37 3.43
CA ALA A 163 -14.91 10.08 4.06
C ALA A 163 -16.21 9.26 4.13
N ALA A 164 -16.38 8.27 3.24
CA ALA A 164 -17.49 7.32 3.26
C ALA A 164 -17.28 6.17 4.25
N SER A 165 -16.03 5.90 4.64
CA SER A 165 -15.65 4.74 5.46
C SER A 165 -16.09 4.87 6.93
N PRO A 166 -16.25 3.75 7.66
CA PRO A 166 -16.81 3.71 9.02
C PRO A 166 -16.15 4.63 10.05
N LEU A 167 -14.87 4.96 9.91
CA LEU A 167 -14.19 5.88 10.82
C LEU A 167 -14.79 7.30 10.74
N ALA A 168 -15.15 7.75 9.52
CA ALA A 168 -15.59 9.12 9.27
C ALA A 168 -17.10 9.25 9.01
N ASN A 169 -17.83 8.14 8.87
CA ASN A 169 -19.23 8.11 8.45
C ASN A 169 -20.04 7.13 9.31
N GLY A 170 -20.94 7.64 10.14
CA GLY A 170 -21.73 6.84 11.07
C GLY A 170 -20.94 6.37 12.29
N ASN A 171 -19.88 7.08 12.68
CA ASN A 171 -19.06 6.71 13.82
C ASN A 171 -19.64 7.28 15.13
N THR A 172 -20.25 6.40 15.92
CA THR A 172 -20.87 6.74 17.21
C THR A 172 -20.01 6.42 18.43
N ASP A 173 -18.76 6.00 18.23
CA ASP A 173 -17.84 5.65 19.32
C ASP A 173 -17.50 6.85 20.21
N ALA A 174 -16.99 6.56 21.40
CA ALA A 174 -16.52 7.59 22.32
C ALA A 174 -15.42 8.46 21.70
N TYR A 175 -14.52 7.86 20.92
CA TYR A 175 -13.47 8.56 20.20
C TYR A 175 -14.03 9.64 19.27
N ALA A 176 -15.03 9.30 18.43
CA ALA A 176 -15.65 10.25 17.51
C ALA A 176 -16.34 11.41 18.22
N LYS A 177 -16.99 11.13 19.37
CA LYS A 177 -17.65 12.14 20.20
C LYS A 177 -16.68 13.07 20.91
N GLN A 178 -15.47 12.61 21.20
CA GLN A 178 -14.40 13.41 21.84
C GLN A 178 -13.60 14.23 20.82
N LEU A 179 -13.61 13.84 19.54
CA LEU A 179 -12.92 14.58 18.49
C LEU A 179 -13.76 15.80 18.07
N VAL A 180 -13.49 16.92 18.73
CA VAL A 180 -14.27 18.16 18.57
C VAL A 180 -13.38 19.36 18.23
N ASP A 181 -13.97 20.39 17.63
CA ASP A 181 -13.31 21.68 17.43
C ASP A 181 -13.31 22.54 18.71
N ASP A 182 -12.79 23.77 18.61
CA ASP A 182 -12.69 24.75 19.69
C ASP A 182 -14.06 25.18 20.28
N LYS A 183 -15.17 24.86 19.60
CA LYS A 183 -16.55 25.17 20.01
C LYS A 183 -17.34 23.92 20.43
N GLY A 184 -16.70 22.75 20.47
CA GLY A 184 -17.33 21.49 20.85
C GLY A 184 -18.13 20.83 19.72
N ARG A 185 -18.01 21.28 18.47
CA ARG A 185 -18.62 20.61 17.32
C ARG A 185 -17.86 19.34 17.00
N THR A 186 -18.55 18.19 16.86
CA THR A 186 -17.95 16.93 16.45
C THR A 186 -17.36 17.04 15.04
N LEU A 187 -16.18 16.46 14.85
CA LEU A 187 -15.41 16.58 13.60
C LEU A 187 -15.48 15.32 12.71
N LEU A 188 -16.06 14.23 13.21
CA LEU A 188 -16.44 13.05 12.43
C LEU A 188 -17.97 12.96 12.37
N ASN A 189 -18.51 12.43 11.26
CA ASN A 189 -19.94 12.23 11.13
C ASN A 189 -20.42 11.08 12.01
N THR A 190 -21.33 11.36 12.93
CA THR A 190 -21.99 10.34 13.77
C THR A 190 -23.20 9.73 13.07
N ASP A 191 -23.81 10.43 12.12
CA ASP A 191 -24.92 9.94 11.31
C ASP A 191 -24.39 9.28 10.03
N TYR A 192 -24.83 8.05 9.77
CA TYR A 192 -24.45 7.33 8.56
C TYR A 192 -25.16 7.89 7.34
N GLN A 193 -24.38 8.18 6.30
CA GLN A 193 -24.87 8.68 5.01
C GLN A 193 -24.36 7.77 3.89
N GLU A 194 -25.23 6.92 3.37
CA GLU A 194 -24.91 5.95 2.31
C GLU A 194 -24.48 6.64 1.01
N GLU A 195 -25.05 7.80 0.69
CA GLU A 195 -24.71 8.58 -0.52
C GLU A 195 -23.21 8.89 -0.64
N LYS A 196 -22.48 8.95 0.47
CA LYS A 196 -21.01 9.14 0.43
C LYS A 196 -20.30 8.01 -0.32
N TRP A 197 -20.78 6.77 -0.15
CA TRP A 197 -20.28 5.64 -0.92
C TRP A 197 -20.63 5.74 -2.41
N ALA A 198 -21.83 6.21 -2.74
CA ALA A 198 -22.21 6.45 -4.13
C ALA A 198 -21.32 7.52 -4.79
N ARG A 199 -21.00 8.61 -4.07
CA ARG A 199 -20.06 9.65 -4.53
C ARG A 199 -18.65 9.09 -4.71
N ALA A 200 -18.19 8.22 -3.80
CA ALA A 200 -16.89 7.56 -3.91
C ALA A 200 -16.85 6.63 -5.14
N ALA A 201 -17.88 5.83 -5.37
CA ALA A 201 -17.99 4.96 -6.55
C ALA A 201 -17.99 5.77 -7.85
N ALA A 202 -18.77 6.86 -7.91
CA ALA A 202 -18.79 7.76 -9.07
C ALA A 202 -17.41 8.38 -9.33
N ALA A 203 -16.68 8.78 -8.29
CA ALA A 203 -15.33 9.32 -8.42
C ALA A 203 -14.32 8.28 -8.93
N CYS A 204 -14.43 7.02 -8.51
CA CYS A 204 -13.63 5.93 -9.09
C CYS A 204 -13.99 5.72 -10.57
N LYS A 205 -15.28 5.74 -10.89
CA LYS A 205 -15.77 5.61 -12.27
C LYS A 205 -15.25 6.72 -13.18
N ASP A 206 -15.14 7.95 -12.69
CA ASP A 206 -14.52 9.07 -13.41
C ASP A 206 -13.08 8.73 -13.87
N VAL A 207 -12.28 8.12 -13.00
CA VAL A 207 -10.91 7.67 -13.36
C VAL A 207 -10.96 6.57 -14.41
N MET A 208 -11.86 5.60 -14.26
CA MET A 208 -12.02 4.49 -15.20
C MET A 208 -12.46 4.99 -16.59
N GLN A 209 -13.33 5.99 -16.64
CA GLN A 209 -13.86 6.56 -17.89
C GLN A 209 -12.84 7.43 -18.65
N LEU A 210 -11.72 7.81 -18.04
CA LEU A 210 -10.62 8.47 -18.79
C LEU A 210 -10.05 7.55 -19.89
N GLY A 211 -10.13 6.22 -19.73
CA GLY A 211 -9.70 5.25 -20.72
C GLY A 211 -8.19 5.24 -21.00
N VAL A 212 -7.38 5.80 -20.09
CA VAL A 212 -5.91 5.92 -20.25
C VAL A 212 -5.13 5.00 -19.31
N TYR A 213 -5.81 4.32 -18.40
CA TYR A 213 -5.22 3.37 -17.45
C TYR A 213 -5.73 1.96 -17.69
N ASP A 214 -4.87 0.97 -17.44
CA ASP A 214 -5.21 -0.45 -17.47
C ASP A 214 -4.34 -1.19 -16.46
N LEU A 215 -4.67 -2.46 -16.16
CA LEU A 215 -3.78 -3.32 -15.41
C LEU A 215 -2.64 -3.80 -16.31
N TYR A 216 -1.42 -3.66 -15.82
CA TYR A 216 -0.27 -4.20 -16.53
C TYR A 216 -0.34 -5.72 -16.60
N HIS A 217 -0.06 -6.29 -17.75
CA HIS A 217 0.07 -7.73 -17.94
C HIS A 217 1.22 -8.05 -18.90
N ALA A 218 2.06 -9.00 -18.51
CA ALA A 218 3.11 -9.55 -19.35
C ALA A 218 2.55 -10.71 -20.16
N SER A 219 3.02 -10.85 -21.39
CA SER A 219 2.65 -11.99 -22.25
C SER A 219 3.19 -13.31 -21.70
N PHE A 220 2.43 -14.37 -21.88
CA PHE A 220 2.87 -15.73 -21.60
C PHE A 220 4.14 -16.07 -22.40
N SER A 221 5.11 -16.71 -21.73
CA SER A 221 6.34 -17.18 -22.38
C SER A 221 6.61 -18.63 -21.97
N THR A 222 6.93 -19.47 -22.94
CA THR A 222 7.37 -20.84 -22.72
C THR A 222 8.89 -20.98 -22.60
N THR A 223 9.62 -19.90 -22.90
CA THR A 223 11.08 -19.88 -22.85
C THR A 223 11.57 -19.18 -21.61
N ASP A 224 12.50 -19.84 -20.88
CA ASP A 224 13.30 -19.17 -19.88
C ASP A 224 14.16 -18.11 -20.58
N ALA A 225 13.84 -16.83 -20.42
CA ALA A 225 14.81 -15.80 -20.65
C ALA A 225 15.86 -15.85 -19.52
N ALA A 226 17.10 -15.51 -19.82
CA ALA A 226 18.14 -15.47 -18.81
C ALA A 226 17.67 -14.58 -17.65
N GLY A 227 17.39 -15.20 -16.50
CA GLY A 227 16.97 -14.51 -15.31
C GLY A 227 15.48 -14.45 -14.99
N ASP A 228 14.63 -14.78 -15.90
CA ASP A 228 13.22 -14.99 -15.62
C ASP A 228 12.96 -16.49 -15.44
N PRO A 229 12.44 -16.93 -14.28
CA PRO A 229 11.97 -18.31 -14.17
C PRO A 229 10.87 -18.55 -15.20
N ALA A 230 10.78 -19.77 -15.71
CA ALA A 230 9.66 -20.17 -16.55
C ALA A 230 8.35 -19.72 -15.90
N THR A 231 7.43 -19.24 -16.71
CA THR A 231 6.13 -18.76 -16.27
C THR A 231 5.54 -19.68 -15.21
N ILE A 232 5.30 -19.15 -14.05
CA ILE A 232 4.58 -19.85 -12.99
C ILE A 232 3.13 -19.89 -13.42
N VAL A 233 2.76 -20.97 -14.07
CA VAL A 233 1.38 -21.19 -14.50
C VAL A 233 0.56 -21.61 -13.28
N PRO A 234 -0.63 -21.02 -13.05
CA PRO A 234 -1.60 -21.57 -12.11
C PRO A 234 -1.85 -23.04 -12.43
N ALA A 235 -1.81 -23.91 -11.41
CA ALA A 235 -1.73 -25.36 -11.61
C ALA A 235 -2.98 -25.98 -12.24
N ASP A 236 -4.13 -25.32 -12.14
CA ASP A 236 -5.36 -25.84 -12.74
C ASP A 236 -5.54 -25.34 -14.18
N SER A 237 -4.91 -26.06 -15.10
CA SER A 237 -5.08 -25.83 -16.52
C SER A 237 -6.49 -26.16 -17.05
N THR A 238 -7.34 -26.80 -16.23
CA THR A 238 -8.73 -27.15 -16.60
C THR A 238 -9.74 -26.08 -16.21
N CYS A 239 -9.34 -25.14 -15.37
CA CYS A 239 -10.17 -24.00 -14.98
C CYS A 239 -10.56 -23.15 -16.21
N GLN A 240 -11.83 -22.72 -16.26
CA GLN A 240 -12.33 -21.88 -17.37
C GLN A 240 -11.47 -20.64 -17.62
N PHE A 241 -10.88 -20.05 -16.57
CA PHE A 241 -10.02 -18.87 -16.66
C PHE A 241 -8.65 -19.19 -17.29
N ALA A 242 -8.18 -20.42 -17.17
CA ALA A 242 -6.96 -20.90 -17.85
C ALA A 242 -7.18 -21.18 -19.34
N GLN A 243 -8.44 -21.28 -19.80
CA GLN A 243 -8.80 -21.53 -21.19
C GLN A 243 -9.13 -20.26 -21.99
N SER A 244 -9.27 -19.14 -21.31
CA SER A 244 -9.65 -17.85 -21.91
C SER A 244 -8.50 -16.86 -21.87
N ASP A 245 -8.40 -16.04 -22.90
CA ASP A 245 -7.43 -14.96 -22.97
C ASP A 245 -7.80 -13.78 -22.06
N TRP A 246 -6.81 -12.97 -21.72
CA TRP A 246 -6.99 -11.70 -21.01
C TRP A 246 -7.99 -10.78 -21.76
N PRO A 247 -8.88 -10.09 -21.08
CA PRO A 247 -9.06 -10.00 -19.61
C PRO A 247 -10.02 -11.04 -19.01
N THR A 248 -10.60 -11.94 -19.80
CA THR A 248 -11.54 -12.95 -19.29
C THR A 248 -10.84 -14.05 -18.49
N GLY A 249 -9.63 -14.41 -18.89
CA GLY A 249 -8.78 -15.39 -18.26
C GLY A 249 -7.30 -15.06 -18.40
N TRP A 250 -6.43 -15.97 -17.98
CA TRP A 250 -4.97 -15.77 -17.95
C TRP A 250 -4.19 -16.60 -18.96
N LYS A 251 -4.87 -17.23 -19.93
CA LYS A 251 -4.24 -18.16 -20.88
C LYS A 251 -3.04 -17.57 -21.65
N ASN A 252 -3.14 -16.30 -22.04
CA ASN A 252 -2.13 -15.60 -22.86
C ASN A 252 -1.25 -14.64 -22.09
N ILE A 253 -1.33 -14.63 -20.75
CA ILE A 253 -0.51 -13.77 -19.87
C ILE A 253 0.34 -14.59 -18.91
N ASP A 254 1.37 -13.96 -18.36
CA ASP A 254 2.18 -14.47 -17.26
C ASP A 254 1.79 -13.74 -15.95
N PRO A 255 0.97 -14.32 -15.07
CA PRO A 255 0.53 -13.67 -13.84
C PRO A 255 1.66 -13.32 -12.88
N PHE A 256 2.69 -14.16 -12.79
CA PHE A 256 3.85 -13.89 -11.93
C PHE A 256 4.62 -12.67 -12.41
N LYS A 257 5.00 -12.66 -13.68
CA LYS A 257 5.74 -11.56 -14.29
C LYS A 257 4.92 -10.28 -14.32
N SER A 258 3.62 -10.37 -14.65
CA SER A 258 2.69 -9.24 -14.67
C SER A 258 2.66 -8.46 -13.36
N TYR A 259 2.77 -9.14 -12.23
CA TYR A 259 2.80 -8.50 -10.93
C TYR A 259 4.21 -8.04 -10.52
N ARG A 260 5.23 -8.91 -10.69
CA ARG A 260 6.60 -8.66 -10.24
C ARG A 260 7.23 -7.42 -10.85
N VAL A 261 7.08 -7.25 -12.18
CA VAL A 261 7.80 -6.20 -12.92
C VAL A 261 7.25 -4.78 -12.65
N LEU A 262 6.07 -4.67 -12.07
CA LEU A 262 5.50 -3.37 -11.68
C LEU A 262 6.34 -2.66 -10.61
N PHE A 263 7.05 -3.41 -9.77
CA PHE A 263 7.67 -2.89 -8.54
C PHE A 263 9.20 -2.96 -8.56
N ASN A 264 9.79 -3.73 -9.45
CA ASN A 264 11.22 -4.03 -9.44
C ASN A 264 12.05 -3.18 -10.42
N GLY A 265 11.41 -2.30 -11.17
CA GLY A 265 12.06 -1.40 -12.12
C GLY A 265 12.25 -1.99 -13.53
N ASP A 266 11.65 -3.13 -13.85
CA ASP A 266 11.71 -3.69 -15.22
C ASP A 266 10.78 -2.95 -16.19
N VAL A 267 9.66 -2.44 -15.69
CA VAL A 267 8.77 -1.57 -16.46
C VAL A 267 9.10 -0.11 -16.13
N ALA A 268 9.44 0.66 -17.14
CA ALA A 268 9.64 2.09 -16.96
C ALA A 268 8.33 2.77 -16.49
N PRO A 269 8.40 3.77 -15.60
CA PRO A 269 7.19 4.39 -15.07
C PRO A 269 6.25 4.95 -16.13
N GLU A 270 6.80 5.52 -17.21
CA GLU A 270 6.05 6.05 -18.36
C GLU A 270 5.35 4.96 -19.18
N ASP A 271 5.88 3.74 -19.17
CA ASP A 271 5.33 2.58 -19.88
C ASP A 271 4.36 1.77 -19.01
N ASN A 272 4.24 2.12 -17.73
CA ASN A 272 3.37 1.43 -16.80
C ASN A 272 1.93 1.96 -16.91
N PRO A 273 0.99 1.23 -17.54
CA PRO A 273 -0.39 1.69 -17.71
C PRO A 273 -1.16 1.75 -16.38
N GLU A 274 -0.65 1.10 -15.34
CA GLU A 274 -1.26 1.03 -14.02
C GLU A 274 -0.90 2.23 -13.15
N LEU A 275 0.23 2.89 -13.43
CA LEU A 275 0.74 3.99 -12.63
C LEU A 275 -0.07 5.27 -12.89
N ILE A 276 -0.73 5.78 -11.86
CA ILE A 276 -1.49 7.03 -11.91
C ILE A 276 -0.68 8.19 -11.35
N PHE A 277 -0.04 8.00 -10.20
CA PHE A 277 0.81 8.99 -9.58
C PHE A 277 1.96 8.30 -8.82
N SER A 278 3.16 8.83 -9.02
CA SER A 278 4.39 8.26 -8.46
C SER A 278 5.15 9.29 -7.65
N ARG A 279 5.80 8.84 -6.60
CA ARG A 279 6.93 9.53 -6.01
C ARG A 279 8.18 8.98 -6.65
N ILE A 280 8.94 9.83 -7.31
CA ILE A 280 10.25 9.49 -7.83
C ILE A 280 11.28 10.20 -6.97
N ASP A 281 12.16 9.45 -6.36
CA ASP A 281 13.35 10.00 -5.74
C ASP A 281 14.42 10.21 -6.82
N GLN A 282 14.61 11.45 -7.23
CA GLN A 282 15.64 11.82 -8.20
C GLN A 282 17.06 11.82 -7.59
N ASN A 283 17.15 11.76 -6.26
CA ASN A 283 18.42 11.75 -5.54
C ASN A 283 18.74 10.35 -5.04
N ALA A 284 19.25 9.50 -5.91
CA ALA A 284 19.80 8.18 -5.58
C ALA A 284 20.89 8.21 -4.47
N THR A 285 21.29 9.38 -4.03
CA THR A 285 22.29 9.61 -2.98
C THR A 285 21.71 9.65 -1.56
N ARG A 286 20.40 9.74 -1.38
CA ARG A 286 19.77 9.68 -0.06
C ARG A 286 19.32 8.27 0.27
N ILE A 287 20.19 7.59 0.94
CA ILE A 287 20.14 6.17 1.30
C ILE A 287 18.84 5.75 2.03
N ASN A 288 18.18 6.66 2.76
CA ASN A 288 17.16 6.29 3.72
C ASN A 288 15.71 6.42 3.22
N HIS A 289 15.48 6.93 2.00
CA HIS A 289 14.13 7.23 1.51
C HIS A 289 13.83 6.74 0.10
N SER A 290 14.74 5.98 -0.53
CA SER A 290 14.54 5.47 -1.89
C SER A 290 14.05 4.03 -1.90
N MET A 291 13.31 3.67 -2.96
CA MET A 291 12.91 2.28 -3.20
C MET A 291 14.11 1.34 -3.42
N MET A 292 15.28 1.88 -3.74
CA MET A 292 16.54 1.13 -3.79
C MET A 292 17.00 0.73 -2.38
N SER A 293 16.86 1.61 -1.40
CA SER A 293 17.09 1.27 0.00
C SER A 293 16.13 0.18 0.48
N PHE A 294 14.84 0.28 0.11
CA PHE A 294 13.87 -0.75 0.42
C PHE A 294 14.27 -2.12 -0.14
N ALA A 295 14.69 -2.18 -1.40
CA ALA A 295 15.17 -3.40 -2.02
C ALA A 295 16.38 -4.00 -1.29
N ARG A 296 17.37 -3.16 -0.94
CA ARG A 296 18.55 -3.58 -0.18
C ARG A 296 18.20 -4.15 1.20
N HIS A 297 17.28 -3.53 1.92
CA HIS A 297 16.79 -4.02 3.21
C HIS A 297 16.02 -5.35 3.09
N SER A 298 15.45 -5.62 1.93
CA SER A 298 14.74 -6.87 1.65
C SER A 298 15.67 -8.02 1.23
N MET A 299 16.82 -7.71 0.63
CA MET A 299 17.75 -8.72 0.11
C MET A 299 18.50 -9.45 1.23
N PRO A 300 18.79 -10.77 1.03
CA PRO A 300 19.58 -11.57 1.96
C PRO A 300 21.00 -11.03 2.17
N ARG A 301 21.56 -11.27 3.35
CA ARG A 301 22.94 -10.85 3.70
C ARG A 301 23.99 -11.53 2.85
N ASP A 302 23.80 -12.78 2.46
CA ASP A 302 24.73 -13.51 1.58
C ASP A 302 24.94 -12.81 0.24
N PHE A 303 24.02 -11.92 -0.15
CA PHE A 303 24.10 -11.09 -1.36
C PHE A 303 24.47 -9.63 -1.07
N GLY A 304 24.92 -9.31 0.15
CA GLY A 304 25.23 -7.94 0.56
C GLY A 304 24.00 -7.09 0.95
N GLY A 305 22.81 -7.69 0.98
CA GLY A 305 21.60 -7.07 1.50
C GLY A 305 21.61 -6.95 3.03
N TRP A 306 20.60 -6.26 3.57
CA TRP A 306 20.52 -6.03 5.01
C TRP A 306 19.57 -7.00 5.73
N ASN A 307 18.71 -7.71 4.99
CA ASN A 307 17.84 -8.77 5.52
C ASN A 307 16.97 -8.30 6.71
N THR A 308 16.37 -7.12 6.60
CA THR A 308 15.64 -6.48 7.71
C THR A 308 14.14 -6.33 7.47
N HIS A 309 13.68 -6.35 6.21
CA HIS A 309 12.25 -6.35 5.91
C HIS A 309 11.69 -7.77 5.96
N GLY A 310 10.68 -7.97 6.78
CA GLY A 310 10.03 -9.26 6.94
C GLY A 310 8.50 -9.18 6.87
N LEU A 311 7.90 -10.35 6.70
CA LEU A 311 6.44 -10.55 6.67
C LEU A 311 6.00 -11.36 7.88
N THR A 312 4.79 -11.09 8.35
CA THR A 312 4.12 -11.93 9.35
C THR A 312 3.55 -13.20 8.70
N GLN A 313 3.35 -14.26 9.49
CA GLN A 313 2.66 -15.47 9.02
C GLN A 313 1.25 -15.14 8.52
N LYS A 314 0.56 -14.19 9.14
CA LYS A 314 -0.76 -13.71 8.71
C LYS A 314 -0.75 -13.21 7.26
N MET A 315 0.29 -12.46 6.86
CA MET A 315 0.43 -12.03 5.47
C MET A 315 0.65 -13.22 4.53
N VAL A 316 1.49 -14.17 4.93
CA VAL A 316 1.74 -15.40 4.16
C VAL A 316 0.44 -16.20 3.98
N ASP A 317 -0.35 -16.32 5.04
CA ASP A 317 -1.63 -17.03 5.03
C ASP A 317 -2.73 -16.30 4.21
N ALA A 318 -2.62 -14.99 4.08
CA ALA A 318 -3.57 -14.21 3.30
C ALA A 318 -3.57 -14.56 1.81
N TYR A 319 -2.41 -14.92 1.23
CA TYR A 319 -2.32 -15.37 -0.15
C TYR A 319 -3.11 -16.65 -0.37
N TYR A 320 -3.80 -16.74 -1.50
CA TYR A 320 -4.57 -17.91 -1.88
C TYR A 320 -3.68 -19.07 -2.35
N MET A 321 -4.27 -20.25 -2.39
CA MET A 321 -3.78 -21.32 -3.26
C MET A 321 -4.03 -20.95 -4.73
N ASN A 322 -3.34 -21.60 -5.65
CA ASN A 322 -3.48 -21.32 -7.09
C ASN A 322 -4.88 -21.63 -7.66
N ASP A 323 -5.68 -22.42 -6.95
CA ASP A 323 -7.09 -22.67 -7.28
C ASP A 323 -8.07 -21.66 -6.64
N GLY A 324 -7.55 -20.65 -5.92
CA GLY A 324 -8.34 -19.62 -5.26
C GLY A 324 -8.90 -20.01 -3.89
N THR A 325 -8.57 -21.21 -3.38
CA THR A 325 -8.94 -21.64 -2.03
C THR A 325 -7.98 -21.09 -0.96
N ASP A 326 -8.35 -21.23 0.30
CA ASP A 326 -7.49 -20.89 1.42
C ASP A 326 -6.37 -21.92 1.57
N CYS A 327 -5.18 -21.49 2.00
CA CYS A 327 -4.12 -22.43 2.33
C CYS A 327 -4.48 -23.24 3.59
N PRO A 328 -4.10 -24.53 3.63
CA PRO A 328 -4.33 -25.36 4.81
C PRO A 328 -3.75 -24.72 6.08
N GLY A 329 -4.53 -24.66 7.14
CA GLY A 329 -4.15 -24.06 8.41
C GLY A 329 -4.11 -22.53 8.42
N LYS A 330 -4.70 -21.86 7.43
CA LYS A 330 -4.79 -20.41 7.37
C LYS A 330 -5.30 -19.82 8.69
N ASP A 331 -4.51 -18.90 9.26
CA ASP A 331 -4.81 -18.17 10.50
C ASP A 331 -5.13 -19.09 11.72
N SER A 332 -4.75 -20.38 11.66
CA SER A 332 -5.09 -21.36 12.70
C SER A 332 -4.63 -20.90 14.08
N GLU A 333 -3.39 -20.45 14.20
CA GLU A 333 -2.79 -20.03 15.47
C GLU A 333 -3.43 -18.73 15.99
N LEU A 334 -3.85 -17.85 15.11
CA LEU A 334 -4.58 -16.63 15.48
C LEU A 334 -5.98 -16.93 16.05
N ASN A 335 -6.57 -18.04 15.62
CA ASN A 335 -7.91 -18.49 16.03
C ASN A 335 -7.88 -19.54 17.15
N GLY A 336 -6.75 -19.68 17.86
CA GLY A 336 -6.61 -20.62 18.98
C GLY A 336 -6.34 -22.06 18.59
N GLY A 337 -6.10 -22.33 17.30
CA GLY A 337 -5.62 -23.62 16.80
C GLY A 337 -4.11 -23.80 16.99
N ASN A 338 -3.59 -24.93 16.54
CA ASN A 338 -2.18 -25.30 16.66
C ASN A 338 -1.49 -25.53 15.31
N GLY A 339 -2.12 -25.15 14.20
CA GLY A 339 -1.58 -25.36 12.86
C GLY A 339 -1.52 -26.81 12.40
N ALA A 340 -2.26 -27.73 13.02
CA ALA A 340 -2.24 -29.15 12.67
C ALA A 340 -2.61 -29.42 11.20
N GLU A 341 -3.41 -28.56 10.60
CA GLU A 341 -3.86 -28.63 9.21
C GLU A 341 -2.81 -28.14 8.21
N ARG A 342 -1.75 -27.46 8.65
CA ARG A 342 -0.68 -26.98 7.77
C ARG A 342 0.00 -28.17 7.09
N LEU A 343 0.32 -28.00 5.79
CA LEU A 343 1.03 -29.03 5.04
C LEU A 343 2.40 -29.31 5.66
N LYS A 344 2.69 -30.56 5.92
CA LYS A 344 3.95 -31.04 6.51
C LYS A 344 4.86 -31.62 5.43
N GLY A 345 6.17 -31.64 5.73
CA GLY A 345 7.18 -32.20 4.85
C GLY A 345 7.80 -31.19 3.91
N PHE A 346 8.70 -31.67 3.08
CA PHE A 346 9.54 -30.87 2.19
C PHE A 346 9.55 -31.45 0.79
N THR A 347 9.77 -30.59 -0.19
CA THR A 347 10.05 -31.01 -1.56
C THR A 347 11.35 -31.81 -1.62
N THR A 348 11.37 -32.82 -2.46
CA THR A 348 12.56 -33.66 -2.70
C THR A 348 13.29 -33.23 -3.98
N ALA A 349 14.55 -33.66 -4.15
CA ALA A 349 15.27 -33.49 -5.40
C ALA A 349 14.54 -34.15 -6.60
N ARG A 350 13.77 -35.22 -6.35
CA ARG A 350 12.93 -35.88 -7.36
C ARG A 350 11.72 -34.99 -7.75
N ASP A 351 11.06 -34.38 -6.76
CA ASP A 351 9.94 -33.48 -7.00
C ASP A 351 10.39 -32.27 -7.83
N TYR A 352 11.54 -31.69 -7.47
CA TYR A 352 12.14 -30.57 -8.20
C TYR A 352 12.43 -30.94 -9.67
N ARG A 353 13.14 -32.06 -9.90
CA ARG A 353 13.44 -32.51 -11.28
C ARG A 353 12.20 -32.79 -12.11
N ARG A 354 11.10 -33.20 -11.47
CA ARG A 354 9.81 -33.45 -12.15
C ARG A 354 8.94 -32.20 -12.27
N GLY A 355 9.34 -31.09 -11.67
CA GLY A 355 8.56 -29.89 -11.64
C GLY A 355 7.21 -30.00 -10.90
N LYS A 356 7.11 -30.97 -9.95
CA LYS A 356 5.85 -31.28 -9.26
C LYS A 356 5.26 -30.11 -8.48
N TYR A 357 6.12 -29.28 -7.87
CA TYR A 357 5.73 -28.15 -7.04
C TYR A 357 6.39 -26.85 -7.53
N LYS A 358 6.48 -26.66 -8.85
CA LYS A 358 7.01 -25.39 -9.38
C LYS A 358 6.31 -24.18 -8.74
N PRO A 359 7.06 -23.13 -8.35
CA PRO A 359 8.48 -22.87 -8.59
C PRO A 359 9.41 -23.34 -7.45
N LEU A 360 8.94 -24.18 -6.53
CA LEU A 360 9.75 -24.60 -5.38
C LEU A 360 10.98 -25.39 -5.80
N ALA A 361 12.12 -25.02 -5.24
CA ALA A 361 13.34 -25.82 -5.27
C ALA A 361 13.23 -27.07 -4.36
N ALA A 362 14.26 -27.89 -4.28
CA ALA A 362 14.31 -29.00 -3.32
C ALA A 362 14.51 -28.48 -1.88
N ASN A 363 14.11 -29.26 -0.89
CA ASN A 363 14.23 -28.95 0.54
C ASN A 363 13.43 -27.72 1.00
N VAL A 364 12.35 -27.41 0.31
CA VAL A 364 11.41 -26.33 0.67
C VAL A 364 10.16 -26.92 1.32
N SER A 365 9.66 -26.25 2.36
CA SER A 365 8.43 -26.68 3.04
C SER A 365 7.24 -26.72 2.09
N LEU A 366 6.44 -27.78 2.18
CA LEU A 366 5.19 -27.91 1.40
C LEU A 366 4.12 -26.87 1.76
N GLN A 367 4.27 -26.13 2.87
CA GLN A 367 3.40 -24.99 3.18
C GLN A 367 3.42 -23.89 2.09
N TYR A 368 4.49 -23.84 1.30
CA TYR A 368 4.68 -22.87 0.22
C TYR A 368 4.31 -23.42 -1.17
N ALA A 369 3.88 -24.70 -1.23
CA ALA A 369 3.52 -25.33 -2.50
C ALA A 369 2.16 -24.85 -3.00
N ASN A 370 2.00 -24.82 -4.32
CA ASN A 370 0.73 -24.53 -5.01
C ASN A 370 0.05 -23.20 -4.59
N ARG A 371 0.84 -22.18 -4.26
CA ARG A 371 0.33 -20.85 -3.93
C ARG A 371 0.10 -20.03 -5.22
N GLU A 372 -0.70 -18.99 -5.10
CA GLU A 372 -0.93 -18.06 -6.21
C GLU A 372 0.37 -17.39 -6.69
N PRO A 373 0.45 -16.97 -7.97
CA PRO A 373 1.67 -16.35 -8.53
C PRO A 373 2.18 -15.13 -7.78
N ARG A 374 1.29 -14.28 -7.25
CA ARG A 374 1.67 -13.09 -6.46
C ARG A 374 2.41 -13.45 -5.17
N PHE A 375 2.13 -14.62 -4.58
CA PHE A 375 2.89 -15.14 -3.43
C PHE A 375 4.37 -15.29 -3.79
N TYR A 376 4.66 -15.98 -4.89
CA TYR A 376 6.05 -16.21 -5.32
C TYR A 376 6.76 -14.95 -5.79
N ALA A 377 6.01 -13.97 -6.28
CA ALA A 377 6.54 -12.67 -6.66
C ALA A 377 6.91 -11.79 -5.45
N SER A 378 6.28 -12.04 -4.30
CA SER A 378 6.31 -11.12 -3.16
C SER A 378 7.00 -11.66 -1.92
N VAL A 379 7.00 -12.98 -1.71
CA VAL A 379 7.43 -13.62 -0.46
C VAL A 379 8.76 -14.33 -0.64
N GLY A 380 9.74 -13.94 0.16
CA GLY A 380 11.03 -14.63 0.30
C GLY A 380 10.96 -15.66 1.42
N TYR A 381 10.42 -16.84 1.15
CA TYR A 381 10.29 -17.93 2.11
C TYR A 381 11.60 -18.70 2.28
N ASN A 382 11.73 -19.45 3.37
CA ASN A 382 12.89 -20.29 3.64
C ASN A 382 13.10 -21.33 2.54
N GLY A 383 14.25 -21.30 1.86
CA GLY A 383 14.57 -22.12 0.69
C GLY A 383 14.14 -21.50 -0.65
N SER A 384 13.65 -20.27 -0.68
CA SER A 384 13.36 -19.55 -1.94
C SER A 384 14.64 -19.24 -2.73
N VAL A 385 14.53 -19.22 -4.05
CA VAL A 385 15.63 -18.88 -4.94
C VAL A 385 15.67 -17.36 -5.12
N TRP A 386 16.85 -16.76 -4.97
CA TRP A 386 17.16 -15.38 -5.27
C TRP A 386 18.07 -15.33 -6.50
N GLU A 387 17.68 -14.56 -7.49
CA GLU A 387 18.29 -14.65 -8.82
C GLU A 387 19.70 -14.06 -8.87
N TYR A 388 19.92 -12.88 -8.31
CA TYR A 388 21.21 -12.19 -8.15
C TYR A 388 22.06 -12.15 -9.42
N LEU A 389 21.46 -11.94 -10.58
CA LEU A 389 22.07 -12.07 -11.90
C LEU A 389 23.00 -10.93 -12.29
N GLY A 390 22.94 -9.81 -11.56
CA GLY A 390 23.86 -8.69 -11.74
C GLY A 390 25.25 -8.94 -11.14
N ASP A 391 25.41 -9.99 -10.33
CA ASP A 391 26.71 -10.37 -9.82
C ASP A 391 27.60 -10.91 -10.96
N PRO A 392 28.83 -10.40 -11.13
CA PRO A 392 29.75 -10.91 -12.12
C PRO A 392 30.15 -12.38 -11.89
N GLU A 393 29.98 -12.89 -10.67
CA GLU A 393 30.28 -14.28 -10.33
C GLU A 393 29.06 -15.19 -10.57
N ASN A 394 29.03 -15.91 -11.68
CA ASN A 394 27.93 -16.82 -12.01
C ASN A 394 27.59 -17.87 -10.93
N THR A 395 28.55 -18.15 -10.03
CA THR A 395 28.36 -19.09 -8.90
C THR A 395 27.33 -18.59 -7.88
N HIS A 396 27.03 -17.30 -7.87
CA HIS A 396 26.05 -16.69 -7.00
C HIS A 396 24.66 -16.60 -7.62
N HIS A 397 24.53 -16.87 -8.92
CA HIS A 397 23.25 -16.76 -9.63
C HIS A 397 22.25 -17.84 -9.21
N ASN A 398 20.97 -17.47 -9.12
CA ASN A 398 19.86 -18.37 -8.79
C ASN A 398 20.07 -19.19 -7.52
N ARG A 399 20.59 -18.54 -6.50
CA ARG A 399 20.98 -19.21 -5.27
C ARG A 399 19.78 -19.41 -4.34
N GLN A 400 19.61 -20.65 -3.87
CA GLN A 400 18.64 -20.99 -2.85
C GLN A 400 19.07 -20.42 -1.49
N THR A 401 18.19 -19.70 -0.82
CA THR A 401 18.48 -18.97 0.42
C THR A 401 17.72 -19.56 1.59
N PHE A 402 18.42 -19.82 2.69
CA PHE A 402 17.86 -20.33 3.92
C PHE A 402 18.08 -19.36 5.08
N TYR A 403 17.10 -19.32 5.98
CA TYR A 403 17.09 -18.46 7.18
C TYR A 403 17.28 -19.25 8.48
N TYR A 404 17.79 -20.46 8.40
CA TYR A 404 18.11 -21.30 9.55
C TYR A 404 19.13 -20.60 10.47
N ARG A 405 19.00 -20.83 11.78
CA ARG A 405 20.01 -20.41 12.74
C ARG A 405 21.39 -20.92 12.32
N GLY A 406 22.40 -20.05 12.37
CA GLY A 406 23.78 -20.37 11.96
C GLY A 406 24.04 -20.26 10.46
N SER A 407 23.02 -20.08 9.60
CA SER A 407 23.23 -19.74 8.19
C SER A 407 23.61 -18.27 8.02
N GLY A 408 24.13 -17.92 6.84
CA GLY A 408 24.50 -16.52 6.53
C GLY A 408 23.35 -15.52 6.72
N ASN A 409 22.11 -15.93 6.45
CA ASN A 409 20.92 -15.09 6.54
C ASN A 409 20.07 -15.31 7.80
N GLY A 410 20.38 -16.34 8.60
CA GLY A 410 19.65 -16.67 9.81
C GLY A 410 20.15 -15.95 11.05
N TYR A 411 19.65 -16.38 12.20
CA TYR A 411 20.10 -15.86 13.48
C TYR A 411 21.56 -16.27 13.77
N ASN A 412 22.44 -15.29 13.71
CA ASN A 412 23.86 -15.40 14.12
C ASN A 412 24.22 -14.38 15.20
N ASN A 413 23.53 -13.24 15.19
CA ASN A 413 23.59 -12.23 16.23
C ASN A 413 22.21 -11.57 16.34
N SER A 414 21.99 -10.77 17.35
CA SER A 414 20.69 -10.17 17.67
C SER A 414 20.20 -9.08 16.71
N GLN A 415 21.05 -8.61 15.78
CA GLN A 415 20.73 -7.37 15.03
C GLN A 415 20.12 -7.59 13.65
N PHE A 416 20.65 -8.50 12.84
CA PHE A 416 20.35 -8.55 11.39
C PHE A 416 19.73 -9.88 10.93
N TYR A 417 18.73 -10.35 11.61
CA TYR A 417 17.99 -11.54 11.17
C TYR A 417 16.50 -11.24 11.02
N LEU A 418 15.85 -11.99 10.16
CA LEU A 418 14.39 -11.90 10.00
C LEU A 418 13.71 -12.53 11.23
N ARG A 419 12.96 -11.72 11.98
CA ARG A 419 12.27 -12.17 13.21
C ARG A 419 11.27 -13.29 12.96
N THR A 420 10.62 -13.25 11.79
CA THR A 420 9.64 -14.27 11.37
C THR A 420 10.23 -15.34 10.46
N GLY A 421 11.48 -15.20 10.00
CA GLY A 421 12.07 -16.08 8.99
C GLY A 421 11.47 -15.98 7.59
N ILE A 422 10.73 -14.90 7.31
CA ILE A 422 10.04 -14.67 6.03
C ILE A 422 10.39 -13.28 5.53
N SER A 423 10.98 -13.20 4.33
CA SER A 423 11.43 -11.95 3.70
C SER A 423 10.43 -11.38 2.70
N VAL A 424 10.67 -10.14 2.28
CA VAL A 424 9.93 -9.45 1.21
C VAL A 424 10.73 -9.50 -0.08
N LYS A 425 10.14 -10.02 -1.16
CA LYS A 425 10.78 -10.14 -2.48
C LYS A 425 10.22 -9.15 -3.51
N LYS A 426 9.05 -8.59 -3.27
CA LYS A 426 8.24 -7.78 -4.19
C LYS A 426 9.01 -6.70 -4.96
N TYR A 427 9.93 -6.01 -4.28
CA TYR A 427 10.63 -4.86 -4.85
C TYR A 427 12.04 -5.20 -5.37
N VAL A 428 12.47 -6.44 -5.25
CA VAL A 428 13.83 -6.82 -5.64
C VAL A 428 13.88 -7.22 -7.10
N ASN A 429 14.78 -6.58 -7.85
CA ASN A 429 15.04 -6.95 -9.24
C ASN A 429 16.02 -8.14 -9.30
N PRO A 430 15.84 -9.09 -10.22
CA PRO A 430 16.79 -10.17 -10.44
C PRO A 430 18.23 -9.73 -10.65
N THR A 431 18.45 -8.53 -11.17
CA THR A 431 19.80 -7.99 -11.45
C THR A 431 20.34 -7.09 -10.36
N ASP A 432 19.58 -6.83 -9.27
CA ASP A 432 20.07 -5.99 -8.17
C ASP A 432 21.29 -6.62 -7.50
N VAL A 433 22.32 -5.80 -7.32
CA VAL A 433 23.54 -6.14 -6.57
C VAL A 433 23.79 -5.05 -5.55
N PRO A 434 23.48 -5.27 -4.27
CA PRO A 434 23.75 -4.28 -3.24
C PRO A 434 25.26 -4.22 -2.96
N ASP A 435 25.88 -3.09 -3.29
CA ASP A 435 27.22 -2.79 -2.85
C ASP A 435 27.20 -2.12 -1.47
N ARG A 436 28.24 -2.34 -0.65
CA ARG A 436 28.29 -1.84 0.72
C ARG A 436 28.26 -0.32 0.81
N GLU A 437 28.71 0.37 -0.22
CA GLU A 437 28.88 1.82 -0.20
C GLU A 437 28.03 2.57 -1.24
N ASP A 438 27.42 1.89 -2.24
CA ASP A 438 26.74 2.54 -3.35
C ASP A 438 25.52 1.75 -3.83
N TYR A 439 24.49 2.47 -4.25
CA TYR A 439 23.27 1.90 -4.86
C TYR A 439 23.36 1.77 -6.38
N LYS A 440 24.55 1.98 -6.98
CA LYS A 440 24.75 1.98 -8.45
C LYS A 440 24.23 0.74 -9.16
N ASN A 441 24.34 -0.40 -8.48
CA ASN A 441 23.98 -1.70 -9.04
C ASN A 441 22.59 -2.16 -8.56
N ILE A 442 21.82 -1.27 -7.95
CA ILE A 442 20.41 -1.49 -7.65
C ILE A 442 19.59 -0.67 -8.64
N LYS A 443 18.72 -1.34 -9.38
CA LYS A 443 17.89 -0.72 -10.41
C LYS A 443 16.95 0.32 -9.79
N ASN A 444 16.87 1.51 -10.40
CA ASN A 444 15.91 2.53 -9.99
C ASN A 444 14.48 2.09 -10.28
N ARG A 445 13.57 2.43 -9.39
CA ARG A 445 12.14 2.09 -9.50
C ARG A 445 11.27 3.15 -8.88
N ALA A 446 10.12 3.36 -9.48
CA ALA A 446 9.13 4.29 -8.97
C ALA A 446 8.40 3.71 -7.75
N GLU A 447 8.10 4.56 -6.77
CA GLU A 447 7.16 4.25 -5.72
C GLU A 447 5.74 4.59 -6.20
N PRO A 448 4.83 3.63 -6.36
CA PRO A 448 3.47 3.93 -6.78
C PRO A 448 2.68 4.53 -5.62
N ALA A 449 2.47 5.85 -5.64
CA ALA A 449 1.60 6.51 -4.68
C ALA A 449 0.12 6.17 -4.94
N ILE A 450 -0.27 6.17 -6.22
CA ILE A 450 -1.61 5.75 -6.67
C ILE A 450 -1.44 4.92 -7.94
N ARG A 451 -2.04 3.75 -7.99
CA ARG A 451 -2.12 2.91 -9.19
C ARG A 451 -3.55 2.43 -9.45
N TYR A 452 -3.83 2.04 -10.67
CA TYR A 452 -5.18 1.74 -11.16
C TYR A 452 -5.89 0.64 -10.37
N ALA A 453 -5.15 -0.38 -9.90
CA ALA A 453 -5.70 -1.42 -9.04
C ALA A 453 -6.37 -0.87 -7.76
N ASP A 454 -5.85 0.23 -7.19
CA ASP A 454 -6.46 0.86 -6.01
C ASP A 454 -7.84 1.44 -6.35
N ILE A 455 -7.96 2.10 -7.50
CA ILE A 455 -9.23 2.66 -7.98
C ILE A 455 -10.25 1.55 -8.26
N LEU A 456 -9.82 0.46 -8.89
CA LEU A 456 -10.69 -0.68 -9.19
C LEU A 456 -11.25 -1.34 -7.91
N LEU A 457 -10.40 -1.60 -6.93
CA LEU A 457 -10.84 -2.21 -5.66
C LEU A 457 -11.68 -1.26 -4.81
N LEU A 458 -11.38 0.05 -4.82
CA LEU A 458 -12.23 1.05 -4.17
C LEU A 458 -13.60 1.18 -4.84
N TYR A 459 -13.65 1.09 -6.17
CA TYR A 459 -14.91 1.06 -6.90
C TYR A 459 -15.79 -0.09 -6.48
N ALA A 460 -15.21 -1.29 -6.45
CA ALA A 460 -15.93 -2.49 -6.01
C ALA A 460 -16.38 -2.38 -4.54
N GLU A 461 -15.52 -1.87 -3.65
CA GLU A 461 -15.84 -1.64 -2.25
C GLU A 461 -17.01 -0.67 -2.10
N ALA A 462 -16.92 0.49 -2.75
CA ALA A 462 -17.94 1.53 -2.65
C ALA A 462 -19.32 1.06 -3.17
N LEU A 463 -19.35 0.35 -4.29
CA LEU A 463 -20.59 -0.23 -4.81
C LEU A 463 -21.16 -1.30 -3.89
N ASN A 464 -20.30 -2.12 -3.27
CA ASN A 464 -20.76 -3.18 -2.35
C ASN A 464 -21.45 -2.62 -1.10
N GLU A 465 -21.13 -1.40 -0.68
CA GLU A 465 -21.71 -0.77 0.51
C GLU A 465 -23.11 -0.19 0.28
N LEU A 466 -23.58 -0.11 -0.96
CA LEU A 466 -24.88 0.49 -1.31
C LEU A 466 -26.06 -0.49 -1.14
N ASP A 467 -27.15 0.02 -0.62
CA ASP A 467 -28.48 -0.60 -0.64
C ASP A 467 -29.45 0.21 -1.53
N GLY A 468 -29.25 1.52 -1.63
CA GLY A 468 -30.00 2.44 -2.45
C GLY A 468 -29.45 2.62 -3.87
N THR A 469 -30.15 3.47 -4.62
CA THR A 469 -29.75 3.93 -5.96
C THR A 469 -29.62 5.44 -5.95
N TYR A 470 -28.50 5.93 -6.47
CA TYR A 470 -28.14 7.34 -6.44
C TYR A 470 -27.79 7.84 -7.84
N THR A 471 -28.21 9.07 -8.14
CA THR A 471 -27.89 9.75 -9.39
C THR A 471 -26.77 10.75 -9.12
N ILE A 472 -25.55 10.46 -9.57
CA ILE A 472 -24.35 11.26 -9.30
C ILE A 472 -23.76 11.79 -10.61
N PRO A 473 -23.54 13.11 -10.75
CA PRO A 473 -22.89 13.66 -11.93
C PRO A 473 -21.41 13.23 -12.00
N SER A 474 -20.86 13.11 -13.22
CA SER A 474 -19.43 12.98 -13.46
C SER A 474 -18.68 14.23 -12.98
N TRP A 475 -17.34 14.12 -12.84
CA TRP A 475 -16.48 15.20 -12.34
C TRP A 475 -16.59 16.49 -13.15
N ASP A 476 -16.88 16.40 -14.45
CA ASP A 476 -17.01 17.50 -15.41
C ASP A 476 -18.47 17.83 -15.75
N GLU A 477 -19.41 17.14 -15.10
CA GLU A 477 -20.86 17.28 -15.30
C GLU A 477 -21.34 16.95 -16.74
N SER A 478 -20.47 16.33 -17.55
CA SER A 478 -20.81 15.94 -18.93
C SER A 478 -21.78 14.77 -19.01
N THR A 479 -21.84 13.96 -17.96
CA THR A 479 -22.72 12.81 -17.85
C THR A 479 -23.17 12.59 -16.41
N THR A 480 -24.12 11.69 -16.23
CA THR A 480 -24.65 11.32 -14.92
C THR A 480 -24.62 9.82 -14.77
N TYR A 481 -24.15 9.34 -13.63
CA TYR A 481 -24.09 7.93 -13.29
C TYR A 481 -25.30 7.52 -12.44
N ASN A 482 -25.88 6.38 -12.76
CA ASN A 482 -26.83 5.70 -11.90
C ASN A 482 -26.08 4.68 -11.04
N VAL A 483 -25.79 5.08 -9.80
CA VAL A 483 -24.89 4.34 -8.90
C VAL A 483 -25.70 3.50 -7.92
N ARG A 484 -25.50 2.19 -7.97
CA ARG A 484 -26.14 1.21 -7.09
C ARG A 484 -25.26 -0.02 -6.92
N ARG A 485 -25.58 -0.88 -5.97
CA ARG A 485 -24.96 -2.20 -5.89
C ARG A 485 -25.38 -3.03 -7.10
N ASP A 486 -24.43 -3.25 -8.00
CA ASP A 486 -24.61 -4.02 -9.23
C ASP A 486 -23.43 -4.99 -9.38
N ILE A 487 -23.73 -6.29 -9.46
CA ILE A 487 -22.68 -7.33 -9.50
C ILE A 487 -21.79 -7.18 -10.72
N ALA A 488 -22.35 -6.88 -11.90
CA ALA A 488 -21.55 -6.71 -13.12
C ALA A 488 -20.60 -5.51 -13.02
N GLU A 489 -21.04 -4.41 -12.39
CA GLU A 489 -20.17 -3.26 -12.14
C GLU A 489 -19.10 -3.56 -11.07
N ILE A 490 -19.46 -4.28 -9.99
CA ILE A 490 -18.49 -4.71 -8.96
C ILE A 490 -17.43 -5.62 -9.55
N GLN A 491 -17.80 -6.53 -10.44
CA GLN A 491 -16.86 -7.42 -11.14
C GLN A 491 -15.82 -6.66 -11.97
N LYS A 492 -16.15 -5.50 -12.52
CA LYS A 492 -15.16 -4.66 -13.22
C LYS A 492 -14.00 -4.22 -12.32
N GLY A 493 -14.24 -4.11 -11.02
CA GLY A 493 -13.22 -3.76 -10.04
C GLY A 493 -12.44 -4.96 -9.48
N ILE A 494 -12.97 -6.16 -9.50
CA ILE A 494 -12.38 -7.34 -8.83
C ILE A 494 -11.81 -8.32 -9.85
N HIS A 495 -12.60 -8.72 -10.83
CA HIS A 495 -12.26 -9.75 -11.80
C HIS A 495 -10.88 -9.54 -12.45
N PRO A 496 -10.56 -8.39 -13.05
CA PRO A 496 -9.28 -8.22 -13.72
C PRO A 496 -8.09 -8.34 -12.77
N ILE A 497 -8.22 -7.91 -11.51
CA ILE A 497 -7.15 -8.03 -10.52
C ILE A 497 -6.86 -9.49 -10.20
N ARG A 498 -7.92 -10.28 -9.99
CA ARG A 498 -7.77 -11.71 -9.69
C ARG A 498 -7.21 -12.48 -10.88
N ILE A 499 -7.69 -12.20 -12.09
CA ILE A 499 -7.19 -12.85 -13.31
C ILE A 499 -5.72 -12.48 -13.56
N ARG A 500 -5.37 -11.19 -13.45
CA ARG A 500 -3.96 -10.76 -13.54
C ARG A 500 -3.09 -11.45 -12.48
N GLY A 501 -3.62 -11.65 -11.28
CA GLY A 501 -2.97 -12.36 -10.18
C GLY A 501 -2.88 -13.88 -10.37
N GLY A 502 -3.54 -14.44 -11.38
CA GLY A 502 -3.52 -15.89 -11.68
C GLY A 502 -4.36 -16.72 -10.71
N VAL A 503 -5.44 -16.15 -10.17
CA VAL A 503 -6.41 -16.85 -9.33
C VAL A 503 -7.82 -16.73 -9.90
N PRO A 504 -8.67 -17.77 -9.75
CA PRO A 504 -10.06 -17.72 -10.20
C PRO A 504 -10.82 -16.55 -9.59
N ASP A 505 -11.75 -15.99 -10.36
CA ASP A 505 -12.71 -15.01 -9.82
C ASP A 505 -13.56 -15.63 -8.73
N TYR A 506 -14.18 -14.80 -7.90
CA TYR A 506 -15.09 -15.27 -6.87
C TYR A 506 -16.35 -15.89 -7.46
N SER A 507 -16.93 -16.82 -6.72
CA SER A 507 -18.21 -17.44 -7.10
C SER A 507 -19.37 -16.46 -7.02
N THR A 508 -20.46 -16.79 -7.71
CA THR A 508 -21.70 -16.02 -7.68
C THR A 508 -22.22 -15.82 -6.25
N ASP A 509 -22.09 -16.84 -5.39
CA ASP A 509 -22.52 -16.76 -3.99
C ASP A 509 -21.74 -15.72 -3.19
N VAL A 510 -20.44 -15.58 -3.46
CA VAL A 510 -19.61 -14.53 -2.84
C VAL A 510 -20.09 -13.15 -3.28
N TYR A 511 -20.32 -12.94 -4.58
CA TYR A 511 -20.83 -11.66 -5.09
C TYR A 511 -22.24 -11.33 -4.60
N ALA A 512 -23.08 -12.32 -4.39
CA ALA A 512 -24.44 -12.14 -3.88
C ALA A 512 -24.47 -11.73 -2.40
N ASN A 513 -23.48 -12.14 -1.62
CA ASN A 513 -23.41 -11.86 -0.17
C ASN A 513 -22.56 -10.63 0.12
N LYS A 514 -23.20 -9.53 0.53
CA LYS A 514 -22.57 -8.24 0.80
C LYS A 514 -21.44 -8.32 1.83
N ASP A 515 -21.65 -9.05 2.93
CA ASP A 515 -20.65 -9.13 4.03
C ASP A 515 -19.48 -10.04 3.66
N LEU A 516 -19.76 -11.15 2.99
CA LEU A 516 -18.72 -12.05 2.51
C LEU A 516 -17.86 -11.36 1.45
N LEU A 517 -18.48 -10.64 0.52
CA LEU A 517 -17.77 -9.89 -0.52
C LEU A 517 -16.91 -8.77 0.09
N ARG A 518 -17.43 -8.05 1.09
CA ARG A 518 -16.65 -7.04 1.85
C ARG A 518 -15.38 -7.66 2.45
N ALA A 519 -15.50 -8.81 3.09
CA ALA A 519 -14.35 -9.52 3.66
C ALA A 519 -13.34 -9.93 2.58
N LYS A 520 -13.83 -10.40 1.42
CA LYS A 520 -12.99 -10.77 0.28
C LYS A 520 -12.28 -9.56 -0.36
N ILE A 521 -12.96 -8.42 -0.51
CA ILE A 521 -12.36 -7.17 -1.01
C ILE A 521 -11.26 -6.69 -0.06
N LYS A 522 -11.50 -6.70 1.24
CA LYS A 522 -10.49 -6.33 2.25
C LYS A 522 -9.24 -7.23 2.16
N ARG A 523 -9.43 -8.53 1.99
CA ARG A 523 -8.31 -9.48 1.79
C ARG A 523 -7.60 -9.25 0.46
N GLU A 524 -8.33 -9.02 -0.62
CA GLU A 524 -7.73 -8.75 -1.92
C GLU A 524 -6.87 -7.49 -1.87
N ARG A 525 -7.33 -6.43 -1.20
CA ARG A 525 -6.52 -5.23 -0.94
C ARG A 525 -5.26 -5.53 -0.12
N MET A 526 -5.36 -6.38 0.90
CA MET A 526 -4.21 -6.81 1.70
C MET A 526 -3.13 -7.50 0.86
N ILE A 527 -3.54 -8.40 -0.03
CA ILE A 527 -2.64 -9.14 -0.93
C ILE A 527 -2.05 -8.20 -2.00
N GLU A 528 -2.91 -7.50 -2.71
CA GLU A 528 -2.54 -6.68 -3.87
C GLU A 528 -1.59 -5.54 -3.48
N PHE A 529 -1.82 -4.92 -2.31
CA PHE A 529 -1.07 -3.75 -1.86
C PHE A 529 -0.04 -4.06 -0.75
N MET A 530 0.35 -5.31 -0.58
CA MET A 530 1.38 -5.67 0.39
C MET A 530 2.64 -4.82 0.16
N GLY A 531 3.12 -4.16 1.21
CA GLY A 531 4.31 -3.29 1.16
C GLY A 531 4.11 -1.93 0.50
N GLU A 532 2.88 -1.52 0.13
CA GLU A 532 2.59 -0.20 -0.47
C GLU A 532 2.03 0.82 0.53
N GLY A 533 2.03 0.51 1.83
CA GLY A 533 1.56 1.43 2.89
C GLY A 533 0.05 1.67 2.92
N LYS A 534 -0.75 0.88 2.18
CA LYS A 534 -2.21 1.06 2.11
C LYS A 534 -2.92 0.48 3.32
N ARG A 535 -2.53 -0.73 3.77
CA ARG A 535 -3.21 -1.47 4.83
C ARG A 535 -3.27 -0.73 6.15
N TYR A 536 -2.22 0.03 6.51
CA TYR A 536 -2.20 0.86 7.72
C TYR A 536 -3.42 1.79 7.80
N PHE A 537 -3.71 2.48 6.70
CA PHE A 537 -4.85 3.40 6.61
C PHE A 537 -6.17 2.67 6.39
N ASP A 538 -6.18 1.57 5.62
CA ASP A 538 -7.36 0.75 5.38
C ASP A 538 -7.93 0.18 6.69
N LEU A 539 -7.09 -0.39 7.56
CA LEU A 539 -7.51 -0.92 8.86
C LEU A 539 -8.15 0.15 9.76
N ARG A 540 -7.64 1.38 9.70
CA ARG A 540 -8.18 2.50 10.48
C ARG A 540 -9.50 3.00 9.91
N ARG A 541 -9.57 3.27 8.61
CA ARG A 541 -10.82 3.75 8.00
C ARG A 541 -11.98 2.75 8.10
N TRP A 542 -11.69 1.45 8.05
CA TRP A 542 -12.67 0.37 8.26
C TRP A 542 -13.03 0.15 9.73
N LYS A 543 -12.26 0.70 10.68
CA LYS A 543 -12.33 0.40 12.11
C LYS A 543 -12.01 -1.07 12.44
N ASP A 544 -11.24 -1.72 11.60
CA ASP A 544 -10.74 -3.08 11.81
C ASP A 544 -9.44 -3.11 12.65
N ALA A 545 -8.75 -1.98 12.80
CA ALA A 545 -7.48 -1.89 13.51
C ALA A 545 -7.50 -2.47 14.94
N PRO A 546 -8.53 -2.24 15.78
CA PRO A 546 -8.59 -2.83 17.12
C PRO A 546 -8.56 -4.37 17.11
N ARG A 547 -9.25 -4.99 16.15
CA ARG A 547 -9.26 -6.45 15.99
C ARG A 547 -7.96 -6.97 15.39
N GLU A 548 -7.48 -6.33 14.33
CA GLU A 548 -6.38 -6.83 13.52
C GLU A 548 -4.99 -6.59 14.16
N LEU A 549 -4.81 -5.49 14.90
CA LEU A 549 -3.53 -5.09 15.45
C LEU A 549 -3.33 -5.52 16.92
N ASN A 550 -4.35 -5.97 17.61
CA ASN A 550 -4.25 -6.53 18.97
C ASN A 550 -3.99 -8.06 18.96
N GLN A 551 -3.56 -8.61 17.84
CA GLN A 551 -3.25 -10.04 17.70
C GLN A 551 -1.75 -10.29 17.91
N ARG A 552 -1.43 -11.50 18.36
CA ARG A 552 -0.04 -11.96 18.39
C ARG A 552 0.52 -12.07 16.97
N ILE A 553 1.78 -11.74 16.81
CA ILE A 553 2.51 -11.92 15.56
C ILE A 553 3.11 -13.32 15.54
N TYR A 554 2.95 -14.01 14.43
CA TYR A 554 3.45 -15.37 14.22
C TYR A 554 4.43 -15.41 13.05
N GLY A 555 5.34 -16.39 13.09
CA GLY A 555 6.33 -16.67 12.07
C GLY A 555 6.99 -18.01 12.28
N CYS A 556 8.05 -18.30 11.53
CA CYS A 556 8.84 -19.51 11.68
C CYS A 556 9.64 -19.51 13.00
N ASN A 557 9.99 -20.69 13.49
CA ASN A 557 10.88 -20.86 14.64
C ASN A 557 12.35 -20.63 14.23
N VAL A 558 12.74 -19.37 14.12
CA VAL A 558 14.05 -18.92 13.59
C VAL A 558 15.26 -19.34 14.46
N MET A 559 15.01 -19.89 15.65
CA MET A 559 16.06 -20.39 16.53
C MET A 559 16.51 -21.83 16.19
N MET A 560 15.85 -22.47 15.23
CA MET A 560 16.18 -23.80 14.77
C MET A 560 17.21 -23.76 13.62
N ASP A 561 18.16 -24.70 13.65
CA ASP A 561 19.16 -24.86 12.60
C ASP A 561 18.66 -25.79 11.45
N ALA A 562 19.52 -26.01 10.46
CA ALA A 562 19.18 -26.84 9.30
C ALA A 562 18.90 -28.31 9.64
N ASN A 563 19.44 -28.86 10.76
CA ASN A 563 19.16 -30.21 11.19
C ASN A 563 17.75 -30.34 11.79
N HIS A 564 17.16 -29.22 12.15
CA HIS A 564 15.82 -29.13 12.74
C HIS A 564 14.87 -28.37 11.80
N ALA A 565 14.96 -28.65 10.50
CA ALA A 565 14.20 -27.93 9.47
C ALA A 565 12.67 -28.02 9.66
N ALA A 566 12.17 -29.16 10.18
CA ALA A 566 10.75 -29.33 10.46
C ALA A 566 10.28 -28.42 11.61
N GLU A 567 11.09 -28.30 12.63
CA GLU A 567 10.84 -27.42 13.78
C GLU A 567 10.97 -25.93 13.38
N PHE A 568 11.90 -25.61 12.48
CA PHE A 568 12.00 -24.25 11.92
C PHE A 568 10.69 -23.82 11.24
N GLN A 569 10.03 -24.72 10.53
CA GLN A 569 8.78 -24.45 9.82
C GLN A 569 7.53 -24.45 10.71
N GLN A 570 7.67 -24.76 12.00
CA GLN A 570 6.57 -24.57 12.94
C GLN A 570 6.23 -23.10 13.09
N VAL A 571 4.96 -22.78 12.95
CA VAL A 571 4.46 -21.42 13.16
C VAL A 571 4.33 -21.17 14.66
N ILE A 572 5.13 -20.25 15.16
CA ILE A 572 5.20 -19.91 16.59
C ILE A 572 4.96 -18.41 16.81
N PRO A 573 4.53 -17.99 18.02
CA PRO A 573 4.46 -16.58 18.34
C PRO A 573 5.86 -15.97 18.42
N ILE A 574 6.00 -14.78 17.81
CA ILE A 574 7.25 -14.02 17.77
C ILE A 574 7.19 -12.96 18.86
N ASN A 575 7.82 -13.26 20.01
CA ASN A 575 7.67 -12.42 21.22
C ASN A 575 8.39 -11.07 21.16
N ASN A 576 9.34 -10.90 20.26
CA ASN A 576 10.08 -9.65 20.07
C ASN A 576 9.49 -8.73 18.98
N LEU A 577 8.37 -9.12 18.38
CA LEU A 577 7.53 -8.24 17.57
C LEU A 577 6.19 -8.05 18.30
N ARG A 578 5.81 -6.80 18.51
CA ARG A 578 4.61 -6.45 19.27
C ARG A 578 3.76 -5.48 18.48
N SER A 579 2.46 -5.71 18.52
CA SER A 579 1.46 -4.80 17.97
C SER A 579 0.30 -4.71 18.94
N THR A 580 -0.13 -3.51 19.21
CA THR A 580 -1.35 -3.21 19.99
C THR A 580 -2.03 -2.01 19.33
N PHE A 581 -3.32 -1.85 19.60
CA PHE A 581 -4.06 -0.70 19.13
C PHE A 581 -4.90 -0.11 20.26
N SER A 582 -4.81 1.20 20.39
CA SER A 582 -5.72 2.00 21.21
C SER A 582 -6.32 3.11 20.36
N ASP A 583 -7.49 3.62 20.76
CA ASP A 583 -8.26 4.56 19.96
C ASP A 583 -7.50 5.85 19.60
N LYS A 584 -6.53 6.28 20.43
CA LYS A 584 -5.66 7.41 20.11
C LYS A 584 -4.94 7.22 18.76
N MET A 585 -4.66 5.97 18.36
CA MET A 585 -3.89 5.62 17.18
C MET A 585 -4.71 5.71 15.87
N TYR A 586 -5.99 6.06 15.89
CA TYR A 586 -6.75 6.33 14.67
C TYR A 586 -6.14 7.49 13.89
N PHE A 587 -5.72 8.54 14.59
CA PHE A 587 -5.02 9.68 13.99
C PHE A 587 -3.75 10.03 14.76
N TRP A 588 -2.79 10.59 14.06
CA TRP A 588 -1.51 11.00 14.64
C TRP A 588 -1.68 12.22 15.55
N PRO A 589 -0.81 12.40 16.55
CA PRO A 589 -0.84 13.56 17.42
C PRO A 589 -0.45 14.85 16.66
N ILE A 590 -1.14 15.94 16.98
CA ILE A 590 -0.78 17.27 16.49
C ILE A 590 0.27 17.84 17.46
N ARG A 591 1.34 18.40 16.92
CA ARG A 591 2.47 18.89 17.69
C ARG A 591 2.06 20.00 18.65
N HIS A 592 2.59 19.98 19.87
CA HIS A 592 2.30 20.98 20.91
C HIS A 592 2.63 22.42 20.46
N SER A 593 3.74 22.62 19.74
CA SER A 593 4.09 23.93 19.17
C SER A 593 3.02 24.47 18.21
N GLU A 594 2.38 23.62 17.42
CA GLU A 594 1.31 24.03 16.50
C GLU A 594 0.05 24.46 17.29
N LEU A 595 -0.26 23.77 18.37
CA LEU A 595 -1.37 24.13 19.24
C LEU A 595 -1.11 25.43 20.00
N LYS A 596 0.14 25.73 20.35
CA LYS A 596 0.53 27.03 20.94
C LYS A 596 0.42 28.19 19.94
N HIS A 597 0.75 27.94 18.67
CA HIS A 597 0.67 28.96 17.63
C HIS A 597 -0.77 29.20 17.14
N ASN A 598 -1.65 28.22 17.26
CA ASN A 598 -3.05 28.32 16.88
C ASN A 598 -3.96 27.95 18.06
N SER A 599 -4.42 28.94 18.79
CA SER A 599 -5.28 28.78 19.98
C SER A 599 -6.63 28.12 19.70
N ARG A 600 -7.05 28.01 18.45
CA ARG A 600 -8.29 27.36 18.01
C ARG A 600 -8.09 25.90 17.59
N LEU A 601 -6.85 25.41 17.61
CA LEU A 601 -6.52 24.03 17.24
C LEU A 601 -6.70 23.10 18.45
N THR A 602 -7.45 22.03 18.28
CA THR A 602 -7.65 20.99 19.29
C THR A 602 -6.84 19.74 18.99
N GLN A 603 -6.43 19.01 20.03
CA GLN A 603 -5.68 17.75 19.86
C GLN A 603 -6.60 16.59 19.48
N ASN A 604 -6.05 15.57 18.85
CA ASN A 604 -6.72 14.28 18.66
C ASN A 604 -6.90 13.57 20.01
N PRO A 605 -8.06 12.91 20.26
CA PRO A 605 -8.36 12.28 21.53
C PRO A 605 -7.31 11.23 21.94
N GLY A 606 -7.00 11.21 23.22
CA GLY A 606 -6.05 10.25 23.81
C GLY A 606 -4.58 10.65 23.72
N TRP A 607 -4.26 11.75 23.05
CA TRP A 607 -2.92 12.34 23.06
C TRP A 607 -2.86 13.45 24.10
N THR A 608 -1.94 13.31 25.05
CA THR A 608 -1.70 14.30 26.12
C THR A 608 -0.25 14.78 26.02
N TYR A 609 -0.03 16.02 26.44
CA TYR A 609 1.32 16.54 26.55
C TYR A 609 1.96 16.05 27.84
N ASN A 610 3.20 15.63 27.75
CA ASN A 610 4.08 15.60 28.92
C ASN A 610 4.83 16.93 28.92
N ASP A 611 4.43 17.84 29.82
CA ASP A 611 5.14 19.10 30.08
C ASP A 611 6.55 18.81 30.60
#